data_f7c014737d5028d7b427500991df6686
#
_entry.id   f7c014737d5028d7b427500991df6686
#
_cell.length_a   1.000
_cell.length_b   1.000
_cell.length_c   1.000
_cell.angle_alpha   90.00
_cell.angle_beta   90.00
_cell.angle_gamma   90.00
#
_symmetry.space_group_name_H-M   'P 1'
#
loop_
_entity.id
_entity.type
_entity.pdbx_description
1 polymer ?
#
loop_
_entity_poly.entity_id
_entity_poly.type
_entity_poly.pdbx_seq_one_letter_code
_entity_poly.pdbx_strand_id
1 'polypeptide(L)'
;MRRIRTIAALIGAAAIGLPLLASGQQQPDIGKAMDVGKREYDANCAVCHGPKGRGDGPDAGVRGVPAADLTTLAQRNGGWFPFARVYEFIDGRRLVKAHGSREMPVWGLGYRAEAAEYYAQAPANAEAHVRDRILALTEYVYRLQVK
;
A
#
# COMPACT_ATOMS: atom_id res chain seq x y z
N MET A 1 45.55 72.67 35.13
CA MET A 1 44.40 72.39 34.26
C MET A 1 44.78 71.30 33.21
N ARG A 2 44.43 70.03 33.49
CA ARG A 2 44.78 68.89 32.63
C ARG A 2 43.53 68.55 31.78
N ARG A 3 43.66 68.64 30.48
CA ARG A 3 42.59 68.24 29.54
C ARG A 3 42.71 66.70 29.25
N ILE A 4 41.70 65.95 29.64
CA ILE A 4 41.58 64.56 29.37
C ILE A 4 40.96 64.40 27.96
N ARG A 5 41.70 63.78 27.01
CA ARG A 5 41.21 63.43 25.68
C ARG A 5 40.61 62.06 25.77
N THR A 6 39.32 61.96 25.65
CA THR A 6 38.59 60.68 25.47
C THR A 6 38.76 60.19 24.06
N ILE A 7 39.37 59.00 23.90
CA ILE A 7 39.46 58.27 22.62
C ILE A 7 38.26 57.35 22.58
N ALA A 8 37.34 57.61 21.66
CA ALA A 8 36.22 56.71 21.36
C ALA A 8 36.72 55.62 20.42
N ALA A 9 36.76 54.37 20.90
CA ALA A 9 37.05 53.18 20.07
C ALA A 9 35.74 52.72 19.39
N LEU A 10 35.72 52.83 18.07
CA LEU A 10 34.64 52.25 17.24
C LEU A 10 34.93 50.75 17.06
N ILE A 11 34.14 49.93 17.73
CA ILE A 11 34.13 48.46 17.51
C ILE A 11 33.19 48.19 16.34
N GLY A 12 33.73 47.93 15.13
CA GLY A 12 32.99 47.47 13.98
C GLY A 12 32.64 45.97 14.14
N ALA A 13 31.38 45.66 14.33
CA ALA A 13 30.89 44.29 14.31
C ALA A 13 30.75 43.82 12.85
N ALA A 14 31.70 43.00 12.39
CA ALA A 14 31.59 42.29 11.11
C ALA A 14 30.62 41.14 11.28
N ALA A 15 29.40 41.27 10.74
CA ALA A 15 28.44 40.20 10.64
C ALA A 15 28.88 39.22 9.53
N ILE A 16 29.46 38.09 9.91
CA ILE A 16 29.77 36.99 9.01
C ILE A 16 28.45 36.26 8.73
N GLY A 17 27.83 36.60 7.61
CA GLY A 17 26.67 35.87 7.10
C GLY A 17 27.10 34.47 6.59
N LEU A 18 26.83 33.43 7.39
CA LEU A 18 26.90 32.07 6.89
C LEU A 18 25.76 31.84 5.86
N PRO A 19 26.07 31.34 4.64
CA PRO A 19 25.00 30.92 3.75
C PRO A 19 24.32 29.68 4.35
N LEU A 20 23.03 29.79 4.69
CA LEU A 20 22.19 28.62 4.93
C LEU A 20 22.11 27.87 3.59
N LEU A 21 22.87 26.79 3.49
CA LEU A 21 22.64 25.77 2.47
C LEU A 21 21.29 25.13 2.81
N ALA A 22 20.22 25.62 2.22
CA ALA A 22 18.93 24.94 2.19
C ALA A 22 19.15 23.65 1.39
N SER A 23 19.49 22.57 2.08
CA SER A 23 19.43 21.22 1.53
C SER A 23 17.95 20.96 1.24
N GLY A 24 17.54 21.20 0.00
CA GLY A 24 16.25 20.79 -0.51
C GLY A 24 16.16 19.26 -0.36
N GLN A 25 15.61 18.81 0.75
CA GLN A 25 15.20 17.41 0.88
C GLN A 25 14.08 17.21 -0.14
N GLN A 26 14.44 16.66 -1.30
CA GLN A 26 13.46 16.13 -2.22
C GLN A 26 12.71 15.04 -1.45
N GLN A 27 11.51 15.39 -1.00
CA GLN A 27 10.57 14.38 -0.53
C GLN A 27 10.36 13.41 -1.68
N PRO A 28 10.57 12.11 -1.46
CA PRO A 28 10.28 11.12 -2.49
C PRO A 28 8.82 11.32 -2.90
N ASP A 29 8.57 11.34 -4.20
CA ASP A 29 7.23 11.42 -4.77
C ASP A 29 6.45 10.16 -4.35
N ILE A 30 5.83 10.22 -3.19
CA ILE A 30 5.08 9.11 -2.57
C ILE A 30 3.91 8.69 -3.48
N GLY A 31 3.46 9.58 -4.37
CA GLY A 31 2.42 9.30 -5.35
C GLY A 31 2.85 8.32 -6.45
N LYS A 32 4.14 8.30 -6.80
CA LYS A 32 4.71 7.32 -7.75
C LYS A 32 5.35 6.13 -7.06
N ALA A 33 5.67 6.26 -5.79
CA ALA A 33 6.60 5.38 -5.15
C ALA A 33 6.05 4.01 -4.85
N MET A 34 4.79 3.72 -4.84
CA MET A 34 4.38 2.32 -4.70
C MET A 34 2.89 2.22 -4.34
N ASP A 35 2.09 2.14 -5.37
CA ASP A 35 0.77 1.54 -5.20
C ASP A 35 0.96 0.04 -4.86
N VAL A 36 1.14 -0.22 -3.57
CA VAL A 36 1.36 -1.57 -3.04
C VAL A 36 0.22 -2.48 -3.48
N GLY A 37 -1.02 -1.98 -3.41
CA GLY A 37 -2.20 -2.75 -3.80
C GLY A 37 -2.19 -3.11 -5.27
N LYS A 38 -1.82 -2.18 -6.16
CA LYS A 38 -1.69 -2.46 -7.58
C LYS A 38 -0.59 -3.48 -7.86
N ARG A 39 0.56 -3.33 -7.24
CA ARG A 39 1.67 -4.26 -7.45
C ARG A 39 1.33 -5.68 -6.98
N GLU A 40 0.71 -5.80 -5.81
CA GLU A 40 0.22 -7.09 -5.31
C GLU A 40 -0.84 -7.70 -6.24
N TYR A 41 -1.74 -6.86 -6.76
CA TYR A 41 -2.75 -7.27 -7.72
C TYR A 41 -2.14 -7.79 -9.01
N ASP A 42 -1.22 -7.02 -9.61
CA ASP A 42 -0.56 -7.39 -10.86
C ASP A 42 0.22 -8.70 -10.72
N ALA A 43 0.88 -8.91 -9.57
CA ALA A 43 1.69 -10.10 -9.32
C ALA A 43 0.85 -11.37 -9.04
N ASN A 44 -0.29 -11.23 -8.36
CA ASN A 44 -0.97 -12.38 -7.75
C ASN A 44 -2.42 -12.59 -8.23
N CYS A 45 -3.07 -11.55 -8.73
CA CYS A 45 -4.51 -11.58 -9.03
C CYS A 45 -4.81 -11.44 -10.52
N ALA A 46 -4.03 -10.61 -11.23
CA ALA A 46 -4.29 -10.28 -12.63
C ALA A 46 -4.23 -11.50 -13.57
N VAL A 47 -3.48 -12.53 -13.21
CA VAL A 47 -3.37 -13.77 -13.98
C VAL A 47 -4.74 -14.46 -14.17
N CYS A 48 -5.63 -14.36 -13.19
CA CYS A 48 -7.00 -14.87 -13.27
C CYS A 48 -8.03 -13.76 -13.49
N HIS A 49 -7.94 -12.67 -12.70
CA HIS A 49 -8.95 -11.62 -12.73
C HIS A 49 -8.76 -10.59 -13.85
N GLY A 50 -7.66 -10.67 -14.60
CA GLY A 50 -7.30 -9.71 -15.65
C GLY A 50 -6.72 -8.41 -15.11
N PRO A 51 -6.01 -7.62 -15.92
CA PRO A 51 -5.33 -6.39 -15.51
C PRO A 51 -6.31 -5.28 -15.10
N LYS A 52 -7.58 -5.40 -15.49
CA LYS A 52 -8.66 -4.47 -15.15
C LYS A 52 -9.70 -5.07 -14.20
N GLY A 53 -9.48 -6.26 -13.68
CA GLY A 53 -10.36 -6.92 -12.72
C GLY A 53 -11.65 -7.51 -13.31
N ARG A 54 -11.72 -7.72 -14.62
CA ARG A 54 -12.95 -8.16 -15.30
C ARG A 54 -13.16 -9.68 -15.33
N GLY A 55 -12.25 -10.45 -14.75
CA GLY A 55 -12.30 -11.91 -14.81
C GLY A 55 -11.79 -12.47 -16.14
N ASP A 56 -11.07 -11.69 -16.91
CA ASP A 56 -10.58 -11.95 -18.26
C ASP A 56 -9.06 -12.22 -18.33
N GLY A 57 -8.47 -12.65 -17.21
CA GLY A 57 -7.06 -13.02 -17.17
C GLY A 57 -6.77 -14.30 -17.96
N PRO A 58 -5.51 -14.54 -18.35
CA PRO A 58 -5.11 -15.72 -19.13
C PRO A 58 -5.48 -17.05 -18.45
N ASP A 59 -5.53 -17.10 -17.13
CA ASP A 59 -5.87 -18.28 -16.35
C ASP A 59 -7.30 -18.24 -15.78
N ALA A 60 -8.17 -17.39 -16.31
CA ALA A 60 -9.51 -17.16 -15.77
C ALA A 60 -10.39 -18.42 -15.67
N GLY A 61 -10.16 -19.44 -16.50
CA GLY A 61 -10.93 -20.69 -16.51
C GLY A 61 -10.15 -21.94 -16.11
N VAL A 62 -8.86 -21.80 -15.80
CA VAL A 62 -7.96 -22.95 -15.61
C VAL A 62 -8.38 -23.87 -14.46
N ARG A 63 -9.07 -23.34 -13.45
CA ARG A 63 -9.55 -24.09 -12.28
C ARG A 63 -10.97 -24.61 -12.41
N GLY A 64 -11.55 -24.58 -13.61
CA GLY A 64 -12.92 -25.08 -13.88
C GLY A 64 -14.04 -24.12 -13.48
N VAL A 65 -13.71 -22.97 -12.85
CA VAL A 65 -14.67 -21.92 -12.49
C VAL A 65 -14.18 -20.59 -13.06
N PRO A 66 -15.03 -19.82 -13.76
CA PRO A 66 -14.65 -18.51 -14.26
C PRO A 66 -14.22 -17.58 -13.12
N ALA A 67 -13.13 -16.85 -13.34
CA ALA A 67 -12.72 -15.83 -12.39
C ALA A 67 -13.78 -14.72 -12.29
N ALA A 68 -14.09 -14.31 -11.08
CA ALA A 68 -15.11 -13.28 -10.85
C ALA A 68 -14.69 -11.92 -11.44
N ASP A 69 -15.66 -11.22 -12.03
CA ASP A 69 -15.52 -9.78 -12.32
C ASP A 69 -15.51 -9.00 -11.00
N LEU A 70 -14.35 -8.43 -10.68
CA LEU A 70 -14.14 -7.65 -9.45
C LEU A 70 -14.64 -6.21 -9.58
N THR A 71 -14.92 -5.72 -10.79
CA THR A 71 -15.30 -4.31 -11.02
C THR A 71 -16.74 -3.99 -10.62
N THR A 72 -17.57 -5.02 -10.45
CA THR A 72 -19.01 -4.88 -10.18
C THR A 72 -19.42 -5.30 -8.75
N LEU A 73 -18.45 -5.45 -7.84
CA LEU A 73 -18.73 -5.88 -6.47
C LEU A 73 -19.66 -4.92 -5.72
N ALA A 74 -19.45 -3.61 -5.88
CA ALA A 74 -20.32 -2.61 -5.27
C ALA A 74 -21.75 -2.66 -5.85
N GLN A 75 -21.88 -2.75 -7.19
CA GLN A 75 -23.19 -2.86 -7.84
C GLN A 75 -23.97 -4.08 -7.36
N ARG A 76 -23.31 -5.25 -7.28
CA ARG A 76 -23.92 -6.50 -6.80
C ARG A 76 -24.24 -6.51 -5.31
N ASN A 77 -23.75 -5.51 -4.57
CA ASN A 77 -23.97 -5.34 -3.14
C ASN A 77 -24.76 -4.05 -2.82
N GLY A 78 -25.72 -3.70 -3.66
CA GLY A 78 -26.63 -2.58 -3.42
C GLY A 78 -25.96 -1.19 -3.49
N GLY A 79 -24.89 -1.05 -4.28
CA GLY A 79 -24.14 0.20 -4.45
C GLY A 79 -22.99 0.41 -3.46
N TRP A 80 -22.82 -0.48 -2.48
CA TRP A 80 -21.79 -0.37 -1.46
C TRP A 80 -20.71 -1.44 -1.65
N PHE A 81 -19.46 -1.01 -1.71
CA PHE A 81 -18.35 -1.95 -1.79
C PHE A 81 -18.22 -2.77 -0.49
N PRO A 82 -18.29 -4.10 -0.56
CA PRO A 82 -18.28 -4.96 0.61
C PRO A 82 -16.87 -5.18 1.16
N PHE A 83 -16.23 -4.11 1.66
CA PHE A 83 -14.80 -4.07 2.01
C PHE A 83 -14.37 -5.22 2.93
N ALA A 84 -15.07 -5.42 4.05
CA ALA A 84 -14.75 -6.47 5.00
C ALA A 84 -14.84 -7.87 4.37
N ARG A 85 -15.86 -8.10 3.54
CA ARG A 85 -16.03 -9.37 2.84
C ARG A 85 -14.88 -9.63 1.87
N VAL A 86 -14.46 -8.62 1.10
CA VAL A 86 -13.34 -8.74 0.15
C VAL A 86 -12.06 -9.03 0.90
N TYR A 87 -11.78 -8.29 1.97
CA TYR A 87 -10.65 -8.53 2.86
C TYR A 87 -10.61 -9.98 3.36
N GLU A 88 -11.71 -10.47 3.93
CA GLU A 88 -11.83 -11.83 4.48
C GLU A 88 -11.64 -12.91 3.41
N PHE A 89 -12.06 -12.64 2.17
CA PHE A 89 -11.85 -13.52 1.03
C PHE A 89 -10.36 -13.66 0.69
N ILE A 90 -9.65 -12.54 0.58
CA ILE A 90 -8.23 -12.49 0.28
C ILE A 90 -7.42 -13.14 1.41
N ASP A 91 -7.73 -12.78 2.67
CA ASP A 91 -7.08 -13.35 3.86
C ASP A 91 -7.36 -14.87 4.03
N GLY A 92 -8.48 -15.33 3.48
CA GLY A 92 -8.89 -16.73 3.55
C GLY A 92 -9.64 -17.11 4.83
N ARG A 93 -10.00 -16.18 5.68
CA ARG A 93 -10.83 -16.43 6.89
C ARG A 93 -12.26 -16.78 6.52
N ARG A 94 -12.75 -16.30 5.37
CA ARG A 94 -14.10 -16.59 4.91
C ARG A 94 -14.12 -17.84 4.03
N LEU A 95 -14.62 -18.92 4.58
CA LEU A 95 -14.98 -20.11 3.81
C LEU A 95 -16.36 -19.89 3.19
N VAL A 96 -16.42 -19.73 1.89
CA VAL A 96 -17.72 -19.71 1.19
C VAL A 96 -18.11 -21.13 0.87
N LYS A 97 -18.82 -21.78 1.80
CA LYS A 97 -19.34 -23.14 1.61
C LYS A 97 -20.27 -23.29 0.41
N ALA A 98 -20.81 -22.19 -0.10
CA ALA A 98 -21.77 -22.20 -1.19
C ALA A 98 -21.17 -22.37 -2.61
N HIS A 99 -19.85 -22.32 -2.76
CA HIS A 99 -19.19 -22.33 -4.06
C HIS A 99 -18.26 -23.52 -4.28
N GLY A 100 -18.40 -24.60 -3.51
CA GLY A 100 -17.58 -25.81 -3.70
C GLY A 100 -16.15 -25.68 -3.22
N SER A 101 -15.21 -26.29 -3.91
CA SER A 101 -13.78 -26.20 -3.64
C SER A 101 -13.30 -24.76 -3.79
N ARG A 102 -12.36 -24.36 -2.94
CA ARG A 102 -11.78 -23.02 -2.98
C ARG A 102 -10.90 -22.87 -4.23
N GLU A 103 -11.44 -22.26 -5.25
CA GLU A 103 -10.73 -22.05 -6.52
C GLU A 103 -9.70 -20.92 -6.43
N MET A 104 -9.97 -19.92 -5.59
CA MET A 104 -9.06 -18.80 -5.32
C MET A 104 -8.06 -19.18 -4.21
N PRO A 105 -6.76 -18.98 -4.38
CA PRO A 105 -5.76 -19.20 -3.33
C PRO A 105 -6.03 -18.42 -2.05
N VAL A 106 -5.56 -18.98 -0.93
CA VAL A 106 -5.59 -18.30 0.39
C VAL A 106 -4.36 -17.43 0.51
N TRP A 107 -4.45 -16.21 0.01
CA TRP A 107 -3.32 -15.30 -0.02
C TRP A 107 -2.79 -14.96 1.36
N GLY A 108 -3.67 -14.85 2.37
CA GLY A 108 -3.26 -14.62 3.75
C GLY A 108 -2.34 -15.71 4.31
N LEU A 109 -2.48 -16.98 3.90
CA LEU A 109 -1.54 -18.04 4.30
C LEU A 109 -0.17 -17.87 3.65
N GLY A 110 -0.14 -17.57 2.34
CA GLY A 110 1.10 -17.32 1.62
C GLY A 110 1.86 -16.12 2.22
N TYR A 111 1.17 -15.02 2.44
CA TYR A 111 1.76 -13.82 3.04
C TYR A 111 2.27 -14.05 4.48
N ARG A 112 1.56 -14.87 5.28
CA ARG A 112 2.03 -15.22 6.63
C ARG A 112 3.30 -16.06 6.59
N ALA A 113 3.39 -17.03 5.67
CA ALA A 113 4.59 -17.84 5.52
C ALA A 113 5.81 -17.00 5.15
N GLU A 114 5.65 -16.12 4.14
CA GLU A 114 6.70 -15.18 3.73
C GLU A 114 7.10 -14.21 4.84
N ALA A 115 6.12 -13.62 5.53
CA ALA A 115 6.37 -12.69 6.61
C ALA A 115 7.01 -13.36 7.84
N ALA A 116 6.66 -14.59 8.15
CA ALA A 116 7.25 -15.34 9.26
C ALA A 116 8.75 -15.58 9.05
N GLU A 117 9.17 -15.83 7.82
CA GLU A 117 10.58 -15.97 7.49
C GLU A 117 11.32 -14.64 7.62
N TYR A 118 10.77 -13.57 7.03
CA TYR A 118 11.40 -12.25 7.03
C TYR A 118 11.44 -11.60 8.42
N TYR A 119 10.38 -11.76 9.22
CA TYR A 119 10.23 -11.15 10.54
C TYR A 119 10.43 -12.14 11.69
N ALA A 120 11.26 -13.16 11.52
CA ALA A 120 11.47 -14.22 12.54
C ALA A 120 11.80 -13.67 13.94
N GLN A 121 12.51 -12.52 14.02
CA GLN A 121 12.88 -11.86 15.26
C GLN A 121 11.83 -10.86 15.79
N ALA A 122 10.76 -10.60 15.03
CA ALA A 122 9.72 -9.63 15.38
C ALA A 122 8.33 -10.10 14.88
N PRO A 123 7.74 -11.15 15.45
CA PRO A 123 6.49 -11.75 14.96
C PRO A 123 5.31 -10.79 14.88
N ALA A 124 5.23 -9.79 15.77
CA ALA A 124 4.19 -8.75 15.70
C ALA A 124 4.26 -7.93 14.42
N ASN A 125 5.47 -7.70 13.89
CA ASN A 125 5.66 -7.00 12.63
C ASN A 125 5.21 -7.86 11.44
N ALA A 126 5.35 -9.18 11.52
CA ALA A 126 4.86 -10.11 10.51
C ALA A 126 3.35 -10.01 10.32
N GLU A 127 2.57 -10.04 11.41
CA GLU A 127 1.11 -9.93 11.32
C GLU A 127 0.66 -8.55 10.84
N ALA A 128 1.33 -7.48 11.27
CA ALA A 128 1.08 -6.13 10.77
C ALA A 128 1.35 -6.04 9.26
N HIS A 129 2.46 -6.57 8.79
CA HIS A 129 2.83 -6.59 7.37
C HIS A 129 1.81 -7.32 6.50
N VAL A 130 1.36 -8.51 6.94
CA VAL A 130 0.32 -9.28 6.22
C VAL A 130 -0.98 -8.50 6.12
N ARG A 131 -1.43 -7.91 7.24
CA ARG A 131 -2.64 -7.10 7.28
C ARG A 131 -2.56 -5.92 6.32
N ASP A 132 -1.45 -5.21 6.31
CA ASP A 132 -1.26 -4.02 5.48
C ASP A 132 -1.24 -4.37 3.98
N ARG A 133 -0.64 -5.49 3.59
CA ARG A 133 -0.68 -6.00 2.20
C ARG A 133 -2.11 -6.31 1.76
N ILE A 134 -2.89 -7.01 2.60
CA ILE A 134 -4.28 -7.36 2.28
C ILE A 134 -5.17 -6.12 2.24
N LEU A 135 -4.95 -5.15 3.14
CA LEU A 135 -5.68 -3.87 3.12
C LEU A 135 -5.40 -3.09 1.83
N ALA A 136 -4.13 -2.95 1.46
CA ALA A 136 -3.73 -2.25 0.24
C ALA A 136 -4.33 -2.92 -1.02
N LEU A 137 -4.34 -4.25 -1.06
CA LEU A 137 -4.96 -5.02 -2.14
C LEU A 137 -6.48 -4.83 -2.17
N THR A 138 -7.14 -4.85 -1.02
CA THR A 138 -8.59 -4.61 -0.91
C THR A 138 -8.96 -3.20 -1.39
N GLU A 139 -8.16 -2.21 -1.02
CA GLU A 139 -8.31 -0.83 -1.47
C GLU A 139 -8.12 -0.71 -2.99
N TYR A 140 -7.15 -1.40 -3.56
CA TYR A 140 -6.97 -1.42 -5.00
C TYR A 140 -8.20 -1.99 -5.72
N VAL A 141 -8.76 -3.11 -5.24
CA VAL A 141 -10.00 -3.69 -5.77
C VAL A 141 -11.19 -2.71 -5.63
N TYR A 142 -11.25 -1.95 -4.54
CA TYR A 142 -12.24 -0.87 -4.40
C TYR A 142 -12.11 0.18 -5.49
N ARG A 143 -10.89 0.57 -5.86
CA ARG A 143 -10.65 1.56 -6.94
C ARG A 143 -11.02 1.04 -8.33
N LEU A 144 -11.10 -0.27 -8.54
CA LEU A 144 -11.54 -0.87 -9.79
C LEU A 144 -13.06 -0.80 -10.00
N GLN A 145 -13.85 -0.41 -8.98
CA GLN A 145 -15.31 -0.44 -9.09
C GLN A 145 -15.80 0.50 -10.18
N VAL A 146 -16.71 -0.01 -11.05
CA VAL A 146 -17.43 0.82 -12.00
C VAL A 146 -18.44 1.69 -11.24
N LYS A 147 -18.53 2.96 -11.67
CA LYS A 147 -19.44 3.95 -11.11
C LYS A 147 -20.85 3.79 -11.67
#